data_3f1a328ffa67d45cc4c988d20e654354
#
_entry.id   3f1a328ffa67d45cc4c988d20e654354
#
_cell.length_a   1.000
_cell.length_b   1.000
_cell.length_c   1.000
_cell.angle_alpha   90.00
_cell.angle_beta   90.00
_cell.angle_gamma   90.00
#
_symmetry.space_group_name_H-M   'P 1'
#
loop_
_entity.id
_entity.type
_entity.pdbx_description
1 polymer ?
#
loop_
_entity_poly.entity_id
_entity_poly.type
_entity_poly.pdbx_seq_one_letter_code
_entity_poly.pdbx_strand_id
1 'polypeptide(L)'
;MKPIKATTHDTDALVELGRASVQIVHDLKNQVNGLKLYATFLRKRMEKSERPADELETINKIMAGLERTAADMNTLVRFGRPLELQRQPRLDLAALLAAATEGDFAPQGEGDGAYRGEFDAPLLSDALKSIHASARQLAAKDASPDINLRRQENGDGGETGATSSALIEWRGIRADADNDIFNSFNGGAGLRLALAAKVIHAHGGAVEQASDALRVRLPLGNDER
;
A
#
# COMPACT_ATOMS: atom_id res chain seq x y z
N MET A 1 -4.40 35.93 4.63
CA MET A 1 -5.00 35.11 3.58
C MET A 1 -6.18 34.38 4.17
N LYS A 2 -7.44 34.67 3.72
CA LYS A 2 -8.63 33.98 4.26
C LYS A 2 -8.71 32.59 3.62
N PRO A 3 -8.99 31.51 4.40
CA PRO A 3 -9.20 30.19 3.82
C PRO A 3 -10.47 30.22 2.93
N ILE A 4 -10.33 29.77 1.69
CA ILE A 4 -11.43 29.56 0.78
C ILE A 4 -12.26 28.41 1.38
N LYS A 5 -13.47 28.72 1.88
CA LYS A 5 -14.44 27.69 2.28
C LYS A 5 -14.93 27.01 0.99
N ALA A 6 -14.58 25.75 0.78
CA ALA A 6 -15.20 24.94 -0.25
C ALA A 6 -16.72 24.96 -0.02
N THR A 7 -17.48 25.31 -1.06
CA THR A 7 -18.93 25.31 -1.00
C THR A 7 -19.43 23.87 -1.08
N THR A 8 -20.60 23.58 -0.50
CA THR A 8 -21.23 22.24 -0.59
C THR A 8 -21.32 21.74 -2.03
N HIS A 9 -21.53 22.64 -2.96
CA HIS A 9 -21.60 22.34 -4.40
C HIS A 9 -20.26 21.82 -4.98
N ASP A 10 -19.12 22.34 -4.50
CA ASP A 10 -17.79 21.87 -4.93
C ASP A 10 -17.51 20.46 -4.37
N THR A 11 -17.99 20.17 -3.17
CA THR A 11 -17.84 18.84 -2.56
C THR A 11 -18.68 17.79 -3.31
N ASP A 12 -19.92 18.12 -3.69
CA ASP A 12 -20.78 17.22 -4.45
C ASP A 12 -20.21 16.95 -5.86
N ALA A 13 -19.69 17.96 -6.52
CA ALA A 13 -19.04 17.81 -7.81
C ALA A 13 -17.78 16.91 -7.75
N LEU A 14 -16.98 17.03 -6.68
CA LEU A 14 -15.83 16.16 -6.46
C LEU A 14 -16.24 14.70 -6.19
N VAL A 15 -17.33 14.46 -5.46
CA VAL A 15 -17.88 13.12 -5.22
C VAL A 15 -18.41 12.51 -6.51
N GLU A 16 -19.12 13.27 -7.35
CA GLU A 16 -19.59 12.80 -8.65
C GLU A 16 -18.44 12.49 -9.59
N LEU A 17 -17.42 13.36 -9.66
CA LEU A 17 -16.22 13.10 -10.42
C LEU A 17 -15.49 11.83 -9.96
N GLY A 18 -15.41 11.62 -8.65
CA GLY A 18 -14.85 10.41 -8.07
C GLY A 18 -15.60 9.15 -8.50
N ARG A 19 -16.94 9.17 -8.46
CA ARG A 19 -17.79 8.06 -8.92
C ARG A 19 -17.63 7.79 -10.42
N ALA A 20 -17.67 8.84 -11.23
CA ALA A 20 -17.47 8.73 -12.69
C ALA A 20 -16.09 8.16 -13.02
N SER A 21 -15.04 8.60 -12.34
CA SER A 21 -13.68 8.09 -12.50
C SER A 21 -13.58 6.59 -12.19
N VAL A 22 -14.22 6.13 -11.10
CA VAL A 22 -14.26 4.70 -10.77
C VAL A 22 -14.96 3.88 -11.84
N GLN A 23 -16.08 4.39 -12.39
CA GLN A 23 -16.81 3.72 -13.46
C GLN A 23 -15.97 3.63 -14.75
N ILE A 24 -15.34 4.74 -15.15
CA ILE A 24 -14.44 4.77 -16.33
C ILE A 24 -13.30 3.75 -16.16
N VAL A 25 -12.67 3.70 -15.00
CA VAL A 25 -11.59 2.74 -14.73
C VAL A 25 -12.10 1.30 -14.77
N HIS A 26 -13.33 1.04 -14.29
CA HIS A 26 -13.95 -0.28 -14.39
C HIS A 26 -14.14 -0.70 -15.87
N ASP A 27 -14.59 0.21 -16.72
CA ASP A 27 -14.83 -0.06 -18.15
C ASP A 27 -13.51 -0.27 -18.90
N LEU A 28 -12.49 0.55 -18.61
CA LEU A 28 -11.12 0.37 -19.13
C LEU A 28 -10.53 -1.00 -18.70
N LYS A 29 -10.74 -1.42 -17.45
CA LYS A 29 -10.32 -2.73 -16.98
C LYS A 29 -10.95 -3.87 -17.82
N ASN A 30 -12.23 -3.76 -18.14
CA ASN A 30 -12.92 -4.75 -18.97
C ASN A 30 -12.32 -4.81 -20.39
N GLN A 31 -11.96 -3.65 -20.97
CA GLN A 31 -11.27 -3.59 -22.27
C GLN A 31 -9.87 -4.23 -22.20
N VAL A 32 -9.10 -3.95 -21.17
CA VAL A 32 -7.76 -4.55 -20.95
C VAL A 32 -7.86 -6.07 -20.80
N ASN A 33 -8.87 -6.56 -20.07
CA ASN A 33 -9.11 -8.01 -19.95
C ASN A 33 -9.46 -8.65 -21.31
N GLY A 34 -10.23 -7.97 -22.16
CA GLY A 34 -10.48 -8.38 -23.53
C GLY A 34 -9.19 -8.47 -24.37
N LEU A 35 -8.34 -7.44 -24.29
CA LEU A 35 -7.04 -7.45 -24.98
C LEU A 35 -6.13 -8.57 -24.48
N LYS A 36 -6.13 -8.84 -23.16
CA LYS A 36 -5.37 -9.97 -22.58
C LYS A 36 -5.85 -11.31 -23.12
N LEU A 37 -7.16 -11.48 -23.29
CA LEU A 37 -7.73 -12.68 -23.88
C LEU A 37 -7.26 -12.86 -25.34
N TYR A 38 -7.32 -11.81 -26.17
CA TYR A 38 -6.83 -11.86 -27.54
C TYR A 38 -5.31 -12.15 -27.62
N ALA A 39 -4.51 -11.51 -26.77
CA ALA A 39 -3.08 -11.78 -26.68
C ALA A 39 -2.79 -13.25 -26.29
N THR A 40 -3.60 -13.81 -25.39
CA THR A 40 -3.50 -15.22 -24.99
C THR A 40 -3.81 -16.18 -26.16
N PHE A 41 -4.84 -15.88 -26.94
CA PHE A 41 -5.15 -16.67 -28.14
C PHE A 41 -4.04 -16.57 -29.19
N LEU A 42 -3.51 -15.36 -29.40
CA LEU A 42 -2.41 -15.13 -30.32
C LEU A 42 -1.17 -15.92 -29.91
N ARG A 43 -0.78 -15.86 -28.62
CA ARG A 43 0.33 -16.63 -28.08
C ARG A 43 0.17 -18.14 -28.33
N LYS A 44 -1.00 -18.71 -27.98
CA LYS A 44 -1.29 -20.13 -28.19
C LYS A 44 -1.23 -20.53 -29.67
N ARG A 45 -1.59 -19.62 -30.58
CA ARG A 45 -1.49 -19.87 -32.03
C ARG A 45 -0.05 -19.84 -32.51
N MET A 46 0.76 -18.92 -31.95
CA MET A 46 2.19 -18.79 -32.28
C MET A 46 3.01 -19.97 -31.73
N GLU A 47 2.69 -20.46 -30.52
CA GLU A 47 3.33 -21.66 -29.93
C GLU A 47 3.13 -22.94 -30.78
N LYS A 48 2.05 -23.01 -31.59
CA LYS A 48 1.72 -24.15 -32.45
C LYS A 48 2.35 -24.06 -33.84
N SER A 49 2.98 -22.94 -34.18
CA SER A 49 3.63 -22.71 -35.48
C SER A 49 5.13 -22.50 -35.27
N GLU A 50 5.95 -22.97 -36.20
CA GLU A 50 7.40 -22.66 -36.21
C GLU A 50 7.61 -21.19 -36.51
N ARG A 51 7.47 -20.35 -35.48
CA ARG A 51 7.67 -18.90 -35.56
C ARG A 51 8.99 -18.50 -34.92
N PRO A 52 9.59 -17.38 -35.37
CA PRO A 52 10.78 -16.82 -34.73
C PRO A 52 10.56 -16.57 -33.23
N ALA A 53 11.59 -16.84 -32.40
CA ALA A 53 11.50 -16.73 -30.94
C ALA A 53 11.25 -15.28 -30.46
N ASP A 54 11.64 -14.29 -31.24
CA ASP A 54 11.45 -12.86 -30.97
C ASP A 54 9.98 -12.44 -31.04
N GLU A 55 9.17 -13.05 -31.92
CA GLU A 55 7.73 -12.82 -31.98
C GLU A 55 7.04 -13.31 -30.70
N LEU A 56 7.44 -14.48 -30.20
CA LEU A 56 6.89 -15.05 -28.96
C LEU A 56 7.34 -14.21 -27.73
N GLU A 57 8.57 -13.72 -27.72
CA GLU A 57 9.05 -12.81 -26.69
C GLU A 57 8.25 -11.50 -26.69
N THR A 58 7.94 -10.96 -27.85
CA THR A 58 7.16 -9.73 -28.00
C THR A 58 5.75 -9.90 -27.44
N ILE A 59 5.05 -11.00 -27.77
CA ILE A 59 3.71 -11.25 -27.24
C ILE A 59 3.72 -11.44 -25.73
N ASN A 60 4.77 -12.08 -25.16
CA ASN A 60 4.92 -12.22 -23.72
C ASN A 60 5.13 -10.85 -23.02
N LYS A 61 5.90 -9.94 -23.63
CA LYS A 61 6.06 -8.56 -23.15
C LYS A 61 4.74 -7.79 -23.15
N ILE A 62 3.93 -7.95 -24.23
CA ILE A 62 2.59 -7.34 -24.31
C ILE A 62 1.68 -7.88 -23.19
N MET A 63 1.67 -9.20 -22.99
CA MET A 63 0.85 -9.81 -21.93
C MET A 63 1.24 -9.32 -20.55
N ALA A 64 2.54 -9.27 -20.25
CA ALA A 64 3.05 -8.72 -18.98
C ALA A 64 2.68 -7.24 -18.79
N GLY A 65 2.67 -6.45 -19.86
CA GLY A 65 2.18 -5.06 -19.86
C GLY A 65 0.69 -4.96 -19.51
N LEU A 66 -0.14 -5.76 -20.17
CA LEU A 66 -1.58 -5.81 -19.91
C LEU A 66 -1.91 -6.27 -18.48
N GLU A 67 -1.15 -7.22 -17.94
CA GLU A 67 -1.30 -7.69 -16.55
C GLU A 67 -0.99 -6.59 -15.54
N ARG A 68 0.10 -5.86 -15.75
CA ARG A 68 0.44 -4.69 -14.90
C ARG A 68 -0.65 -3.63 -14.96
N THR A 69 -1.12 -3.28 -16.16
CA THR A 69 -2.19 -2.28 -16.34
C THR A 69 -3.47 -2.71 -15.63
N ALA A 70 -3.86 -3.98 -15.74
CA ALA A 70 -5.04 -4.51 -15.04
C ALA A 70 -4.89 -4.46 -13.51
N ALA A 71 -3.69 -4.75 -12.99
CA ALA A 71 -3.38 -4.66 -11.56
C ALA A 71 -3.46 -3.21 -11.05
N ASP A 72 -2.92 -2.26 -11.82
CA ASP A 72 -2.96 -0.83 -11.47
C ASP A 72 -4.40 -0.28 -11.47
N MET A 73 -5.22 -0.68 -12.46
CA MET A 73 -6.64 -0.34 -12.49
C MET A 73 -7.41 -0.90 -11.29
N ASN A 74 -7.12 -2.15 -10.88
CA ASN A 74 -7.73 -2.73 -9.67
C ASN A 74 -7.35 -1.93 -8.41
N THR A 75 -6.09 -1.50 -8.31
CA THR A 75 -5.60 -0.69 -7.19
C THR A 75 -6.30 0.67 -7.17
N LEU A 76 -6.47 1.31 -8.33
CA LEU A 76 -7.17 2.59 -8.45
C LEU A 76 -8.65 2.48 -8.05
N VAL A 77 -9.35 1.42 -8.48
CA VAL A 77 -10.73 1.15 -8.05
C VAL A 77 -10.81 0.97 -6.53
N ARG A 78 -9.88 0.21 -5.93
CA ARG A 78 -9.81 0.04 -4.47
C ARG A 78 -9.52 1.37 -3.76
N PHE A 79 -8.64 2.19 -4.33
CA PHE A 79 -8.34 3.52 -3.78
C PHE A 79 -9.55 4.45 -3.81
N GLY A 80 -10.35 4.43 -4.88
CA GLY A 80 -11.54 5.28 -5.02
C GLY A 80 -12.75 4.87 -4.15
N ARG A 81 -12.75 3.64 -3.60
CA ARG A 81 -13.86 3.15 -2.76
C ARG A 81 -13.65 3.51 -1.28
N PRO A 82 -14.74 3.74 -0.52
CA PRO A 82 -14.65 3.78 0.93
C PRO A 82 -14.04 2.49 1.48
N LEU A 83 -13.25 2.61 2.54
CA LEU A 83 -12.70 1.44 3.25
C LEU A 83 -13.64 1.10 4.41
N GLU A 84 -14.20 -0.11 4.39
CA GLU A 84 -14.96 -0.69 5.49
C GLU A 84 -14.04 -1.67 6.23
N LEU A 85 -13.51 -1.26 7.39
CA LEU A 85 -12.57 -2.06 8.15
C LEU A 85 -13.29 -3.15 8.95
N GLN A 86 -12.82 -4.38 8.82
CA GLN A 86 -13.20 -5.51 9.67
C GLN A 86 -12.13 -5.73 10.75
N ARG A 87 -12.13 -4.85 11.75
CA ARG A 87 -11.13 -4.87 12.82
C ARG A 87 -11.29 -6.10 13.70
N GLN A 88 -10.18 -6.76 13.97
CA GLN A 88 -10.07 -7.85 14.93
C GLN A 88 -9.34 -7.33 16.16
N PRO A 89 -9.86 -7.57 17.39
CA PRO A 89 -9.21 -7.15 18.62
C PRO A 89 -7.96 -7.99 18.90
N ARG A 90 -7.02 -7.38 19.61
CA ARG A 90 -5.79 -8.04 20.12
C ARG A 90 -4.92 -8.69 19.04
N LEU A 91 -4.90 -8.14 17.85
CA LEU A 91 -4.09 -8.64 16.76
C LEU A 91 -2.62 -8.23 16.99
N ASP A 92 -1.71 -9.18 16.84
CA ASP A 92 -0.27 -8.94 17.02
C ASP A 92 0.33 -8.33 15.75
N LEU A 93 0.70 -7.04 15.85
CA LEU A 93 1.31 -6.29 14.77
C LEU A 93 2.71 -6.82 14.40
N ALA A 94 3.47 -7.33 15.36
CA ALA A 94 4.81 -7.88 15.10
C ALA A 94 4.72 -9.14 14.24
N ALA A 95 3.76 -10.02 14.54
CA ALA A 95 3.49 -11.20 13.74
C ALA A 95 3.00 -10.85 12.32
N LEU A 96 2.12 -9.84 12.18
CA LEU A 96 1.68 -9.34 10.88
C LEU A 96 2.84 -8.76 10.06
N LEU A 97 3.72 -7.98 10.70
CA LEU A 97 4.88 -7.39 10.05
C LEU A 97 5.86 -8.47 9.57
N ALA A 98 6.15 -9.47 10.41
CA ALA A 98 7.01 -10.59 10.03
C ALA A 98 6.47 -11.35 8.83
N ALA A 99 5.16 -11.62 8.79
CA ALA A 99 4.51 -12.25 7.64
C ALA A 99 4.50 -11.36 6.39
N ALA A 100 4.38 -10.04 6.55
CA ALA A 100 4.34 -9.10 5.43
C ALA A 100 5.72 -8.85 4.80
N THR A 101 6.79 -9.05 5.56
CA THR A 101 8.19 -8.83 5.14
C THR A 101 8.92 -10.10 4.73
N GLU A 102 8.21 -11.25 4.67
CA GLU A 102 8.74 -12.55 4.19
C GLU A 102 10.02 -13.00 4.91
N GLY A 103 10.19 -12.56 6.18
CA GLY A 103 11.34 -12.90 7.02
C GLY A 103 12.45 -11.84 7.07
N ASP A 104 12.35 -10.74 6.33
CA ASP A 104 13.30 -9.62 6.43
C ASP A 104 13.20 -8.93 7.81
N PHE A 105 12.06 -9.05 8.49
CA PHE A 105 11.87 -8.61 9.88
C PHE A 105 11.77 -9.80 10.83
N ALA A 106 12.61 -9.81 11.86
CA ALA A 106 12.50 -10.74 12.99
C ALA A 106 12.17 -9.93 14.26
N PRO A 107 11.07 -10.28 14.98
CA PRO A 107 10.76 -9.62 16.25
C PRO A 107 11.92 -9.78 17.23
N GLN A 108 12.48 -8.69 17.73
CA GLN A 108 13.53 -8.71 18.72
C GLN A 108 12.97 -8.42 20.12
N GLY A 109 12.98 -9.42 21.00
CA GLY A 109 13.17 -9.27 22.45
C GLY A 109 12.06 -8.62 23.29
N GLU A 110 11.00 -8.05 22.73
CA GLU A 110 9.87 -7.58 23.53
C GLU A 110 8.84 -8.71 23.67
N GLY A 111 8.36 -8.95 24.91
CA GLY A 111 7.51 -10.09 25.26
C GLY A 111 6.27 -10.23 24.40
N ASP A 112 5.75 -11.45 24.33
CA ASP A 112 4.52 -11.81 23.60
C ASP A 112 3.38 -10.85 23.98
N GLY A 113 2.88 -10.09 23.00
CA GLY A 113 1.77 -9.15 23.20
C GLY A 113 2.13 -7.67 23.28
N ALA A 114 3.41 -7.28 23.22
CA ALA A 114 3.83 -5.88 23.32
C ALA A 114 3.22 -4.95 22.24
N TYR A 115 2.78 -5.51 21.07
CA TYR A 115 2.28 -4.77 19.93
C TYR A 115 0.85 -5.15 19.53
N ARG A 116 -0.04 -5.33 20.52
CA ARG A 116 -1.43 -5.69 20.26
C ARG A 116 -2.29 -4.46 19.95
N GLY A 117 -3.16 -4.60 18.95
CA GLY A 117 -4.08 -3.54 18.54
C GLY A 117 -5.34 -4.09 17.87
N GLU A 118 -6.23 -3.18 17.48
CA GLU A 118 -7.45 -3.47 16.72
C GLU A 118 -7.21 -3.19 15.24
N PHE A 119 -6.98 -4.24 14.45
CA PHE A 119 -6.62 -4.11 13.04
C PHE A 119 -7.47 -5.00 12.15
N ASP A 120 -7.66 -4.56 10.91
CA ASP A 120 -8.09 -5.40 9.80
C ASP A 120 -6.85 -6.11 9.23
N ALA A 121 -6.68 -7.39 9.59
CA ALA A 121 -5.47 -8.15 9.25
C ALA A 121 -5.19 -8.23 7.74
N PRO A 122 -6.17 -8.57 6.87
CA PRO A 122 -5.96 -8.61 5.43
C PRO A 122 -5.53 -7.27 4.83
N LEU A 123 -6.25 -6.19 5.16
CA LEU A 123 -5.95 -4.87 4.61
C LEU A 123 -4.61 -4.33 5.11
N LEU A 124 -4.32 -4.50 6.40
CA LEU A 124 -3.06 -4.04 6.99
C LEU A 124 -1.87 -4.85 6.45
N SER A 125 -2.01 -6.17 6.31
CA SER A 125 -0.98 -7.02 5.70
C SER A 125 -0.64 -6.58 4.28
N ASP A 126 -1.66 -6.33 3.43
CA ASP A 126 -1.47 -5.83 2.06
C ASP A 126 -0.76 -4.47 2.03
N ALA A 127 -1.11 -3.56 2.96
CA ALA A 127 -0.48 -2.26 3.08
C ALA A 127 1.00 -2.38 3.48
N LEU A 128 1.32 -3.17 4.51
CA LEU A 128 2.69 -3.41 4.96
C LEU A 128 3.55 -4.07 3.87
N LYS A 129 3.01 -5.06 3.13
CA LYS A 129 3.68 -5.67 1.97
C LYS A 129 4.01 -4.64 0.89
N SER A 130 3.07 -3.73 0.59
CA SER A 130 3.27 -2.68 -0.41
C SER A 130 4.36 -1.70 0.00
N ILE A 131 4.40 -1.31 1.27
CA ILE A 131 5.42 -0.42 1.83
C ILE A 131 6.79 -1.12 1.83
N HIS A 132 6.85 -2.38 2.29
CA HIS A 132 8.08 -3.17 2.29
C HIS A 132 8.65 -3.37 0.88
N ALA A 133 7.81 -3.74 -0.09
CA ALA A 133 8.25 -3.88 -1.49
C ALA A 133 8.82 -2.58 -2.06
N SER A 134 8.24 -1.43 -1.71
CA SER A 134 8.75 -0.13 -2.13
C SER A 134 10.04 0.24 -1.41
N ALA A 135 10.14 -0.05 -0.10
CA ALA A 135 11.38 0.16 0.65
C ALA A 135 12.55 -0.65 0.06
N ARG A 136 12.30 -1.90 -0.34
CA ARG A 136 13.31 -2.73 -1.04
C ARG A 136 13.75 -2.14 -2.39
N GLN A 137 12.84 -1.54 -3.14
CA GLN A 137 13.17 -0.88 -4.41
C GLN A 137 13.99 0.41 -4.20
N LEU A 138 13.80 1.10 -3.09
CA LEU A 138 14.50 2.33 -2.71
C LEU A 138 15.81 2.05 -1.96
N ALA A 139 16.02 0.84 -1.47
CA ALA A 139 17.28 0.44 -0.84
C ALA A 139 18.46 0.46 -1.83
N ALA A 140 19.66 0.55 -1.29
CA ALA A 140 20.86 0.43 -2.13
C ALA A 140 20.90 -0.93 -2.84
N LYS A 141 21.54 -0.97 -4.01
CA LYS A 141 21.66 -2.19 -4.80
C LYS A 141 22.24 -3.31 -3.94
N ASP A 142 21.55 -4.45 -3.91
CA ASP A 142 21.90 -5.64 -3.11
C ASP A 142 21.79 -5.49 -1.57
N ALA A 143 21.11 -4.44 -1.07
CA ALA A 143 20.81 -4.27 0.34
C ALA A 143 19.30 -4.44 0.63
N SER A 144 18.97 -5.10 1.73
CA SER A 144 17.60 -5.06 2.29
C SER A 144 17.47 -3.88 3.25
N PRO A 145 16.31 -3.21 3.32
CA PRO A 145 16.08 -2.17 4.30
C PRO A 145 16.14 -2.77 5.72
N ASP A 146 16.74 -2.05 6.65
CA ASP A 146 16.70 -2.39 8.07
C ASP A 146 15.31 -2.06 8.63
N ILE A 147 14.63 -3.06 9.20
CA ILE A 147 13.26 -2.92 9.68
C ILE A 147 13.26 -2.92 11.21
N ASN A 148 12.75 -1.84 11.77
CA ASN A 148 12.65 -1.67 13.21
C ASN A 148 11.17 -1.46 13.63
N LEU A 149 10.74 -2.15 14.68
CA LEU A 149 9.44 -1.98 15.31
C LEU A 149 9.66 -1.57 16.76
N ARG A 150 9.10 -0.44 17.18
CA ARG A 150 9.21 0.05 18.55
C ARG A 150 7.89 0.63 19.06
N ARG A 151 7.65 0.49 20.36
CA ARG A 151 6.53 1.15 21.05
C ARG A 151 6.90 2.61 21.34
N GLN A 152 5.97 3.50 21.10
CA GLN A 152 6.05 4.90 21.49
C GLN A 152 4.87 5.23 22.41
N GLU A 153 5.18 5.83 23.54
CA GLU A 153 4.16 6.41 24.41
C GLU A 153 3.92 7.84 23.95
N ASN A 154 2.71 8.17 23.56
CA ASN A 154 2.33 9.53 23.25
C ASN A 154 2.11 10.26 24.58
N GLY A 155 3.16 10.94 25.04
CA GLY A 155 3.11 11.82 26.20
C GLY A 155 2.46 13.15 25.84
N ASP A 156 1.13 13.18 25.72
CA ASP A 156 0.42 14.44 25.81
C ASP A 156 -0.26 14.47 27.19
N GLY A 157 0.17 15.43 28.01
CA GLY A 157 -0.16 15.54 29.43
C GLY A 157 -1.61 15.95 29.70
N GLY A 158 -2.54 15.04 29.46
CA GLY A 158 -3.94 15.17 29.84
C GLY A 158 -4.41 13.90 30.54
N GLU A 159 -5.27 14.05 31.55
CA GLU A 159 -5.81 13.02 32.46
C GLU A 159 -6.59 11.86 31.81
N THR A 160 -6.48 11.65 30.51
CA THR A 160 -7.09 10.55 29.77
C THR A 160 -5.99 9.67 29.16
N GLY A 161 -5.70 8.56 29.83
CA GLY A 161 -4.89 7.39 29.46
C GLY A 161 -3.86 7.55 28.36
N ALA A 162 -2.58 7.33 28.68
CA ALA A 162 -1.48 7.32 27.71
C ALA A 162 -1.82 6.37 26.54
N THR A 163 -2.07 6.94 25.36
CA THR A 163 -2.27 6.16 24.14
C THR A 163 -0.93 5.72 23.61
N SER A 164 -0.66 4.42 23.65
CA SER A 164 0.56 3.86 23.07
C SER A 164 0.40 3.65 21.56
N SER A 165 1.47 3.85 20.81
CA SER A 165 1.52 3.58 19.38
C SER A 165 2.73 2.73 19.03
N ALA A 166 2.62 1.94 17.97
CA ALA A 166 3.74 1.26 17.34
C ALA A 166 4.32 2.13 16.24
N LEU A 167 5.63 2.26 16.20
CA LEU A 167 6.37 2.86 15.09
C LEU A 167 7.14 1.77 14.36
N ILE A 168 6.85 1.60 13.07
CA ILE A 168 7.60 0.75 12.15
C ILE A 168 8.45 1.65 11.27
N GLU A 169 9.74 1.36 11.16
CA GLU A 169 10.69 2.10 10.33
C GLU A 169 11.41 1.14 9.37
N TRP A 170 11.43 1.48 8.09
CA TRP A 170 12.29 0.86 7.08
C TRP A 170 13.42 1.83 6.78
N ARG A 171 14.63 1.53 7.26
CA ARG A 171 15.84 2.37 7.14
C ARG A 171 16.77 1.89 6.04
N GLY A 172 17.71 2.75 5.65
CA GLY A 172 18.71 2.43 4.62
C GLY A 172 18.16 2.55 3.20
N ILE A 173 17.12 3.35 3.03
CA ILE A 173 16.54 3.70 1.73
C ILE A 173 17.07 5.05 1.25
N ARG A 174 16.91 5.31 -0.05
CA ARG A 174 17.16 6.62 -0.67
C ARG A 174 15.86 7.15 -1.23
N ALA A 175 15.17 7.98 -0.47
CA ALA A 175 13.96 8.66 -0.92
C ALA A 175 14.29 10.10 -1.30
N ASP A 176 13.74 10.55 -2.41
CA ASP A 176 13.82 11.96 -2.82
C ASP A 176 12.92 12.78 -1.91
N ALA A 177 13.49 13.76 -1.21
CA ALA A 177 12.76 14.61 -0.27
C ALA A 177 11.68 15.46 -0.97
N ASP A 178 11.84 15.76 -2.25
CA ASP A 178 10.91 16.57 -3.03
C ASP A 178 9.72 15.77 -3.58
N ASN A 179 9.75 14.44 -3.47
CA ASN A 179 8.72 13.55 -3.98
C ASN A 179 8.12 12.69 -2.86
N ASP A 180 6.94 13.08 -2.36
CA ASP A 180 6.18 12.27 -1.40
C ASP A 180 5.63 11.01 -2.09
N ILE A 181 6.30 9.88 -1.86
CA ILE A 181 5.95 8.60 -2.49
C ILE A 181 4.58 8.07 -2.06
N PHE A 182 4.07 8.47 -0.89
CA PHE A 182 2.74 8.08 -0.42
C PHE A 182 1.60 8.86 -1.11
N ASN A 183 1.91 10.00 -1.74
CA ASN A 183 0.96 10.84 -2.44
C ASN A 183 1.30 11.06 -3.94
N SER A 184 2.34 10.40 -4.46
CA SER A 184 2.82 10.70 -5.81
C SER A 184 1.94 10.15 -6.93
N PHE A 185 1.17 9.09 -6.70
CA PHE A 185 0.39 8.35 -7.71
C PHE A 185 1.20 7.97 -8.98
N ASN A 186 2.51 8.08 -8.93
CA ASN A 186 3.39 7.83 -10.06
C ASN A 186 3.54 6.33 -10.32
N GLY A 187 2.90 5.86 -11.39
CA GLY A 187 2.89 4.45 -11.78
C GLY A 187 2.22 3.54 -10.75
N GLY A 188 2.25 2.25 -11.02
CA GLY A 188 1.60 1.27 -10.14
C GLY A 188 2.20 1.16 -8.73
N ALA A 189 3.48 1.50 -8.55
CA ALA A 189 4.13 1.50 -7.24
C ALA A 189 3.60 2.67 -6.38
N GLY A 190 3.56 3.89 -6.90
CA GLY A 190 3.03 5.05 -6.19
C GLY A 190 1.55 4.87 -5.82
N LEU A 191 0.74 4.32 -6.73
CA LEU A 191 -0.66 4.05 -6.46
C LEU A 191 -0.86 3.02 -5.33
N ARG A 192 -0.02 1.97 -5.28
CA ARG A 192 -0.05 0.98 -4.18
C ARG A 192 0.34 1.61 -2.84
N LEU A 193 1.33 2.51 -2.83
CA LEU A 193 1.72 3.24 -1.63
C LEU A 193 0.63 4.20 -1.17
N ALA A 194 -0.03 4.92 -2.08
CA ALA A 194 -1.15 5.78 -1.75
C ALA A 194 -2.32 4.96 -1.14
N LEU A 195 -2.61 3.77 -1.69
CA LEU A 195 -3.60 2.86 -1.10
C LEU A 195 -3.15 2.37 0.28
N ALA A 196 -1.88 2.02 0.45
CA ALA A 196 -1.33 1.61 1.74
C ALA A 196 -1.45 2.74 2.79
N ALA A 197 -1.11 3.97 2.43
CA ALA A 197 -1.29 5.15 3.27
C ALA A 197 -2.77 5.33 3.67
N LYS A 198 -3.70 5.21 2.72
CA LYS A 198 -5.14 5.26 2.99
C LYS A 198 -5.58 4.20 3.99
N VAL A 199 -5.08 2.97 3.87
CA VAL A 199 -5.37 1.87 4.82
C VAL A 199 -4.81 2.19 6.21
N ILE A 200 -3.56 2.67 6.31
CA ILE A 200 -2.95 3.07 7.58
C ILE A 200 -3.75 4.19 8.25
N HIS A 201 -4.13 5.23 7.50
CA HIS A 201 -4.96 6.32 8.03
C HIS A 201 -6.34 5.84 8.50
N ALA A 202 -6.98 4.91 7.78
CA ALA A 202 -8.25 4.32 8.19
C ALA A 202 -8.13 3.54 9.52
N HIS A 203 -6.95 3.01 9.84
CA HIS A 203 -6.65 2.41 11.15
C HIS A 203 -6.30 3.44 12.25
N GLY A 204 -6.39 4.73 11.95
CA GLY A 204 -5.99 5.80 12.90
C GLY A 204 -4.49 6.01 12.96
N GLY A 205 -3.74 5.46 12.02
CA GLY A 205 -2.31 5.58 11.92
C GLY A 205 -1.85 6.75 11.03
N ALA A 206 -0.54 6.85 10.86
CA ALA A 206 0.09 7.84 9.99
C ALA A 206 1.27 7.21 9.23
N VAL A 207 1.57 7.75 8.06
CA VAL A 207 2.75 7.41 7.26
C VAL A 207 3.62 8.64 7.09
N GLU A 208 4.93 8.45 7.04
CA GLU A 208 5.90 9.53 6.87
C GLU A 208 7.05 9.03 6.01
N GLN A 209 7.52 9.88 5.11
CA GLN A 209 8.76 9.68 4.36
C GLN A 209 9.83 10.59 4.94
N ALA A 210 10.95 10.00 5.35
CA ALA A 210 12.19 10.70 5.62
C ALA A 210 13.19 10.45 4.48
N SER A 211 14.29 11.18 4.44
CA SER A 211 15.32 11.04 3.40
C SER A 211 15.94 9.64 3.35
N ASP A 212 15.99 8.94 4.48
CA ASP A 212 16.64 7.65 4.67
C ASP A 212 15.73 6.55 5.21
N ALA A 213 14.44 6.86 5.44
CA ALA A 213 13.49 5.92 6.02
C ALA A 213 12.04 6.14 5.58
N LEU A 214 11.26 5.05 5.52
CA LEU A 214 9.80 5.09 5.54
C LEU A 214 9.33 4.75 6.95
N ARG A 215 8.32 5.47 7.43
CA ARG A 215 7.77 5.31 8.77
C ARG A 215 6.27 5.09 8.72
N VAL A 216 5.81 4.16 9.53
CA VAL A 216 4.39 3.89 9.76
C VAL A 216 4.14 3.93 11.26
N ARG A 217 3.17 4.73 11.69
CA ARG A 217 2.69 4.74 13.06
C ARG A 217 1.29 4.17 13.13
N LEU A 218 1.04 3.26 14.07
CA LEU A 218 -0.26 2.64 14.29
C LEU A 218 -0.63 2.70 15.78
N PRO A 219 -1.90 2.99 16.11
CA PRO A 219 -2.35 2.97 17.51
C PRO A 219 -2.33 1.53 18.04
N LEU A 220 -1.88 1.36 19.28
CA LEU A 220 -1.97 0.09 20.01
C LEU A 220 -3.17 0.14 20.96
N GLY A 221 -3.75 -1.03 21.22
CA GLY A 221 -4.77 -1.15 22.28
C GLY A 221 -4.16 -0.89 23.66
N ASN A 222 -4.95 -0.31 24.55
CA ASN A 222 -4.56 -0.27 25.95
C ASN A 222 -4.56 -1.70 26.47
N ASP A 223 -3.45 -2.15 27.08
CA ASP A 223 -3.40 -3.35 27.89
C ASP A 223 -4.22 -3.13 29.17
N GLU A 224 -5.54 -3.08 29.07
CA GLU A 224 -6.36 -3.28 30.26
C GLU A 224 -6.25 -4.76 30.63
N ARG A 225 -5.68 -4.97 31.81
CA ARG A 225 -5.47 -6.26 32.49
C ARG A 225 -6.78 -7.04 32.70
#